data_53ed3a6a56eac1dd0d3f6e6aad1f043d
#
_entry.id   53ed3a6a56eac1dd0d3f6e6aad1f043d
#
_cell.length_a   1.000
_cell.length_b   1.000
_cell.length_c   1.000
_cell.angle_alpha   90.00
_cell.angle_beta   90.00
_cell.angle_gamma   90.00
#
_symmetry.space_group_name_H-M   'P 1'
#
loop_
_entity.id
_entity.type
_entity.pdbx_description
1 polymer ?
#
loop_
_entity_poly.entity_id
_entity_poly.type
_entity_poly.pdbx_seq_one_letter_code
_entity_poly.pdbx_strand_id
1 'polypeptide(L)'
;MKHGCLILSCASMQLALPLESILEVSRMVAPCAKLLRVPRYVLGVVDFHGQLVPLIDLPARLGLCPPRSPEALIAGHIAFIELPSGLWGMAVDGVHDLINEQMEPLTIEPRHLVGLVLGSLRVSATERALVLNPGRLLSVVARARIGAELSELAKPPERAGGPA
;
A
#
# COMPACT_ATOMS: atom_id res chain seq x y z
N MET A 1 -13.72 12.94 18.30
CA MET A 1 -14.08 12.86 16.86
C MET A 1 -13.88 11.45 16.36
N LYS A 2 -14.87 10.89 15.70
CA LYS A 2 -14.77 9.55 15.12
C LYS A 2 -14.08 9.60 13.76
N HIS A 3 -13.32 8.55 13.47
CA HIS A 3 -12.60 8.41 12.21
C HIS A 3 -13.10 7.19 11.46
N GLY A 4 -13.46 7.37 10.19
CA GLY A 4 -13.79 6.27 9.30
C GLY A 4 -12.52 5.60 8.80
N CYS A 5 -12.40 4.30 9.02
CA CYS A 5 -11.26 3.51 8.60
C CYS A 5 -11.69 2.18 8.00
N LEU A 6 -10.88 1.68 7.07
CA LEU A 6 -11.00 0.33 6.55
C LEU A 6 -10.05 -0.57 7.32
N ILE A 7 -10.56 -1.66 7.86
CA ILE A 7 -9.76 -2.64 8.59
C ILE A 7 -9.16 -3.64 7.61
N LEU A 8 -7.84 -3.81 7.71
CA LEU A 8 -7.05 -4.69 6.85
C LEU A 8 -6.37 -5.75 7.69
N SER A 9 -6.15 -6.92 7.13
CA SER A 9 -5.22 -7.88 7.72
C SER A 9 -3.91 -7.87 6.94
N CYS A 10 -2.82 -7.76 7.69
CA CYS A 10 -1.46 -7.76 7.18
C CYS A 10 -0.64 -8.71 8.05
N ALA A 11 -0.27 -9.85 7.48
CA ALA A 11 0.28 -10.98 8.24
C ALA A 11 -0.71 -11.35 9.36
N SER A 12 -0.29 -11.35 10.62
CA SER A 12 -1.19 -11.67 11.73
C SER A 12 -1.77 -10.42 12.43
N MET A 13 -1.53 -9.23 11.86
CA MET A 13 -1.97 -7.97 12.48
C MET A 13 -3.19 -7.41 11.80
N GLN A 14 -4.05 -6.77 12.59
CA GLN A 14 -5.11 -5.92 12.08
C GLN A 14 -4.62 -4.47 12.04
N LEU A 15 -4.75 -3.88 10.88
CA LEU A 15 -4.36 -2.50 10.62
C LEU A 15 -5.58 -1.74 10.08
N ALA A 16 -5.51 -0.43 10.13
CA ALA A 16 -6.58 0.41 9.62
C ALA A 16 -6.01 1.49 8.70
N LEU A 17 -6.68 1.73 7.59
CA LEU A 17 -6.39 2.87 6.71
C LEU A 17 -7.52 3.88 6.79
N PRO A 18 -7.22 5.17 6.95
CA PRO A 18 -8.24 6.21 6.88
C PRO A 18 -8.97 6.18 5.54
N LEU A 19 -10.29 6.22 5.56
CA LEU A 19 -11.13 6.15 4.36
C LEU A 19 -10.84 7.28 3.38
N GLU A 20 -10.48 8.45 3.87
CA GLU A 20 -10.18 9.62 3.05
C GLU A 20 -9.01 9.40 2.10
N SER A 21 -8.12 8.45 2.39
CA SER A 21 -6.98 8.13 1.54
C SER A 21 -7.28 7.05 0.51
N ILE A 22 -8.39 6.33 0.64
CA ILE A 22 -8.71 5.17 -0.18
C ILE A 22 -9.63 5.57 -1.33
N LEU A 23 -9.22 5.22 -2.56
CA LEU A 23 -10.04 5.42 -3.75
C LEU A 23 -10.89 4.21 -4.05
N GLU A 24 -10.30 3.01 -3.97
CA GLU A 24 -10.96 1.79 -4.36
C GLU A 24 -10.27 0.60 -3.70
N VAL A 25 -11.01 -0.47 -3.50
CA VAL A 25 -10.48 -1.76 -3.07
C VAL A 25 -10.86 -2.78 -4.13
N SER A 26 -9.89 -3.57 -4.57
CA SER A 26 -10.11 -4.62 -5.55
C SER A 26 -9.49 -5.93 -5.07
N ARG A 27 -9.83 -7.03 -5.73
CA ARG A 27 -9.11 -8.27 -5.55
C ARG A 27 -7.68 -8.12 -6.06
N MET A 28 -6.77 -8.88 -5.47
CA MET A 28 -5.39 -8.92 -5.94
C MET A 28 -5.34 -9.42 -7.38
N VAL A 29 -4.56 -8.72 -8.20
CA VAL A 29 -4.25 -9.12 -9.57
C VAL A 29 -2.74 -9.15 -9.75
N ALA A 30 -2.26 -9.94 -10.67
CA ALA A 30 -0.84 -9.98 -10.99
C ALA A 30 -0.41 -8.65 -11.61
N PRO A 31 0.79 -8.15 -11.26
CA PRO A 31 1.33 -6.97 -11.92
C PRO A 31 1.47 -7.20 -13.42
N CYS A 32 1.19 -6.17 -14.21
CA CYS A 32 1.33 -6.23 -15.66
C CYS A 32 2.78 -5.96 -16.11
N ALA A 33 3.61 -5.41 -15.24
CA ALA A 33 5.03 -5.18 -15.51
C ALA A 33 5.79 -5.05 -14.18
N LYS A 34 7.09 -5.28 -14.25
CA LYS A 34 7.98 -5.09 -13.10
C LYS A 34 8.70 -3.76 -13.23
N LEU A 35 9.04 -3.18 -12.09
CA LEU A 35 9.92 -2.03 -12.00
C LEU A 35 11.33 -2.49 -11.62
N LEU A 36 12.34 -1.85 -12.20
CA LEU A 36 13.73 -2.12 -11.88
C LEU A 36 14.23 -1.14 -10.82
N ARG A 37 15.25 -1.54 -10.07
CA ARG A 37 15.93 -0.65 -9.11
C ARG A 37 15.00 -0.02 -8.08
N VAL A 38 14.03 -0.78 -7.63
CA VAL A 38 13.07 -0.39 -6.60
C VAL A 38 13.24 -1.27 -5.36
N PRO A 39 12.72 -0.82 -4.20
CA PRO A 39 12.75 -1.68 -3.02
C PRO A 39 12.05 -3.02 -3.26
N ARG A 40 12.47 -4.04 -2.52
CA ARG A 40 11.97 -5.42 -2.70
C ARG A 40 10.48 -5.59 -2.45
N TYR A 41 9.89 -4.71 -1.65
CA TYR A 41 8.45 -4.76 -1.39
C TYR A 41 7.61 -4.21 -2.55
N VAL A 42 8.24 -3.67 -3.59
CA VAL A 42 7.53 -3.24 -4.79
C VAL A 42 7.32 -4.45 -5.69
N LEU A 43 6.06 -4.83 -5.90
CA LEU A 43 5.70 -6.02 -6.68
C LEU A 43 5.72 -5.77 -8.18
N GLY A 44 5.58 -4.53 -8.60
CA GLY A 44 5.49 -4.13 -9.99
C GLY A 44 4.46 -3.02 -10.17
N VAL A 45 3.81 -3.01 -11.32
CA VAL A 45 2.74 -2.05 -11.60
C VAL A 45 1.46 -2.78 -12.01
N VAL A 46 0.33 -2.16 -11.69
CA VAL A 46 -1.00 -2.64 -12.08
C VAL A 46 -1.73 -1.54 -12.82
N ASP A 47 -2.70 -1.95 -13.63
CA ASP A 47 -3.59 -1.00 -14.29
C ASP A 47 -4.72 -0.61 -13.34
N PHE A 48 -4.89 0.69 -13.16
CA PHE A 48 -5.99 1.27 -12.38
C PHE A 48 -6.72 2.26 -13.28
N HIS A 49 -7.82 1.80 -13.87
CA HIS A 49 -8.64 2.61 -14.78
C HIS A 49 -7.82 3.28 -15.90
N GLY A 50 -6.90 2.53 -16.52
CA GLY A 50 -6.06 3.01 -17.61
C GLY A 50 -4.77 3.69 -17.18
N GLN A 51 -4.52 3.80 -15.88
CA GLN A 51 -3.31 4.40 -15.34
C GLN A 51 -2.44 3.32 -14.70
N LEU A 52 -1.13 3.36 -14.98
CA LEU A 52 -0.19 2.44 -14.33
C LEU A 52 0.11 2.94 -12.92
N VAL A 53 -0.10 2.06 -11.95
CA VAL A 53 0.06 2.38 -10.53
C VAL A 53 1.03 1.38 -9.90
N PRO A 54 2.05 1.85 -9.15
CA PRO A 54 2.95 0.95 -8.43
C PRO A 54 2.19 0.13 -7.39
N LEU A 55 2.53 -1.16 -7.30
CA LEU A 55 1.94 -2.10 -6.36
C LEU A 55 2.94 -2.46 -5.27
N ILE A 56 2.57 -2.23 -4.04
CA ILE A 56 3.40 -2.41 -2.85
C ILE A 56 2.87 -3.58 -2.04
N ASP A 57 3.75 -4.50 -1.64
CA ASP A 57 3.43 -5.52 -0.63
C ASP A 57 3.44 -4.83 0.74
N LEU A 58 2.27 -4.42 1.21
CA LEU A 58 2.18 -3.61 2.42
C LEU A 58 2.74 -4.32 3.65
N PRO A 59 2.38 -5.59 3.94
CA PRO A 59 2.97 -6.25 5.11
C PRO A 59 4.50 -6.33 5.05
N ALA A 60 5.07 -6.57 3.87
CA ALA A 60 6.53 -6.60 3.70
C ALA A 60 7.13 -5.21 3.92
N ARG A 61 6.48 -4.16 3.40
CA ARG A 61 6.92 -2.77 3.62
C ARG A 61 6.94 -2.41 5.10
N LEU A 62 5.97 -2.92 5.85
CA LEU A 62 5.87 -2.67 7.30
C LEU A 62 6.81 -3.57 8.12
N GLY A 63 7.57 -4.45 7.49
CA GLY A 63 8.49 -5.36 8.19
C GLY A 63 7.79 -6.50 8.92
N LEU A 64 6.54 -6.79 8.59
CA LEU A 64 5.76 -7.84 9.23
C LEU A 64 6.05 -9.23 8.67
N CYS A 65 6.58 -9.29 7.46
CA CYS A 65 6.99 -10.51 6.80
C CYS A 65 8.04 -10.19 5.73
N PRO A 66 8.80 -11.19 5.23
CA PRO A 66 9.69 -10.97 4.08
C PRO A 66 8.89 -10.62 2.82
N PRO A 67 9.53 -9.94 1.85
CA PRO A 67 8.88 -9.68 0.56
C PRO A 67 8.42 -10.97 -0.11
N ARG A 68 7.23 -10.95 -0.71
CA ARG A 68 6.56 -12.13 -1.27
C ARG A 68 6.39 -11.99 -2.77
N SER A 69 6.18 -13.12 -3.45
CA SER A 69 5.83 -13.11 -4.86
C SER A 69 4.36 -12.71 -5.04
N PRO A 70 3.98 -12.14 -6.20
CA PRO A 70 2.59 -11.83 -6.47
C PRO A 70 1.66 -13.04 -6.38
N GLU A 71 2.15 -14.23 -6.73
CA GLU A 71 1.39 -15.48 -6.65
C GLU A 71 1.00 -15.82 -5.21
N ALA A 72 1.88 -15.52 -4.26
CA ALA A 72 1.61 -15.74 -2.85
C ALA A 72 0.54 -14.81 -2.29
N LEU A 73 0.25 -13.72 -3.00
CA LEU A 73 -0.69 -12.68 -2.58
C LEU A 73 -2.04 -12.76 -3.27
N ILE A 74 -2.23 -13.73 -4.17
CA ILE A 74 -3.40 -13.76 -5.07
C ILE A 74 -4.74 -13.86 -4.34
N ALA A 75 -4.75 -14.40 -3.13
CA ALA A 75 -5.97 -14.49 -2.32
C ALA A 75 -6.31 -13.19 -1.60
N GLY A 76 -5.43 -12.19 -1.66
CA GLY A 76 -5.61 -10.92 -0.98
C GLY A 76 -6.34 -9.88 -1.81
N HIS A 77 -6.11 -8.63 -1.44
CA HIS A 77 -6.75 -7.47 -2.05
C HIS A 77 -5.74 -6.36 -2.28
N ILE A 78 -6.13 -5.41 -3.11
CA ILE A 78 -5.38 -4.16 -3.31
C ILE A 78 -6.24 -3.01 -2.82
N ALA A 79 -5.70 -2.21 -1.92
CA ALA A 79 -6.27 -0.92 -1.56
C ALA A 79 -5.55 0.16 -2.38
N PHE A 80 -6.25 0.79 -3.29
CA PHE A 80 -5.70 1.91 -4.05
C PHE A 80 -5.86 3.17 -3.24
N ILE A 81 -4.74 3.84 -2.98
CA ILE A 81 -4.71 5.06 -2.18
C ILE A 81 -4.18 6.22 -2.99
N GLU A 82 -4.69 7.39 -2.70
CA GLU A 82 -4.22 8.65 -3.28
C GLU A 82 -3.51 9.46 -2.23
N LEU A 83 -2.28 9.82 -2.53
CA LEU A 83 -1.44 10.70 -1.71
C LEU A 83 -1.07 11.91 -2.55
N PRO A 84 -0.59 13.00 -1.93
CA PRO A 84 -0.09 14.14 -2.72
C PRO A 84 0.97 13.74 -3.73
N SER A 85 1.71 12.65 -3.47
CA SER A 85 2.75 12.13 -4.37
C SER A 85 2.20 11.32 -5.55
N GLY A 86 0.90 10.99 -5.57
CA GLY A 86 0.28 10.20 -6.64
C GLY A 86 -0.51 9.02 -6.12
N LEU A 87 -0.80 8.09 -7.03
CA LEU A 87 -1.58 6.89 -6.73
C LEU A 87 -0.67 5.71 -6.38
N TRP A 88 -1.09 4.93 -5.42
CA TRP A 88 -0.37 3.75 -4.93
C TRP A 88 -1.34 2.60 -4.71
N GLY A 89 -0.94 1.40 -5.12
CA GLY A 89 -1.68 0.18 -4.79
C GLY A 89 -1.01 -0.52 -3.61
N MET A 90 -1.76 -0.78 -2.57
CA MET A 90 -1.28 -1.48 -1.38
C MET A 90 -1.87 -2.88 -1.36
N ALA A 91 -1.03 -3.89 -1.64
CA ALA A 91 -1.45 -5.29 -1.53
C ALA A 91 -1.49 -5.70 -0.07
N VAL A 92 -2.62 -6.25 0.35
CA VAL A 92 -2.88 -6.68 1.71
C VAL A 92 -3.42 -8.10 1.72
N ASP A 93 -3.31 -8.80 2.85
CA ASP A 93 -3.76 -10.19 2.95
C ASP A 93 -5.28 -10.28 2.98
N GLY A 94 -5.96 -9.31 3.56
CA GLY A 94 -7.41 -9.29 3.61
C GLY A 94 -7.94 -7.91 3.89
N VAL A 95 -9.20 -7.74 3.53
CA VAL A 95 -9.98 -6.52 3.79
C VAL A 95 -11.21 -6.95 4.57
N HIS A 96 -11.51 -6.25 5.64
CA HIS A 96 -12.61 -6.60 6.53
C HIS A 96 -13.67 -5.50 6.55
N ASP A 97 -13.88 -4.87 7.69
CA ASP A 97 -15.00 -3.95 7.88
C ASP A 97 -14.58 -2.49 7.77
N LEU A 98 -15.56 -1.66 7.49
CA LEU A 98 -15.45 -0.22 7.67
C LEU A 98 -15.86 0.09 9.11
N ILE A 99 -15.00 0.81 9.81
CA ILE A 99 -15.26 1.17 11.21
C ILE A 99 -15.18 2.68 11.36
N ASN A 100 -16.12 3.22 12.11
CA ASN A 100 -16.13 4.64 12.43
C ASN A 100 -16.07 4.78 13.95
N GLU A 101 -14.85 4.91 14.46
CA GLU A 101 -14.58 4.94 15.87
C GLU A 101 -13.63 6.07 16.24
N GLN A 102 -13.57 6.39 17.51
CA GLN A 102 -12.61 7.37 18.02
C GLN A 102 -11.22 6.76 18.06
N MET A 103 -10.27 7.45 17.44
CA MET A 103 -8.87 7.05 17.47
C MET A 103 -8.26 7.42 18.81
N GLU A 104 -7.55 6.46 19.40
CA GLU A 104 -6.84 6.66 20.65
C GLU A 104 -5.33 6.71 20.40
N PRO A 105 -4.59 7.56 21.12
CA PRO A 105 -3.14 7.59 20.97
C PRO A 105 -2.53 6.29 21.48
N LEU A 106 -1.40 5.90 20.87
CA LEU A 106 -0.64 4.75 21.33
C LEU A 106 0.21 5.12 22.55
N THR A 107 0.23 4.23 23.54
CA THR A 107 1.16 4.32 24.66
C THR A 107 2.54 3.81 24.29
N ILE A 108 2.59 2.76 23.46
CA ILE A 108 3.83 2.14 22.99
C ILE A 108 3.67 1.84 21.51
N GLU A 109 4.58 2.34 20.69
CA GLU A 109 4.60 2.02 19.28
C GLU A 109 5.40 0.74 19.03
N PRO A 110 4.87 -0.21 18.24
CA PRO A 110 5.66 -1.35 17.81
C PRO A 110 6.91 -0.88 17.06
N ARG A 111 8.04 -1.53 17.33
CA ARG A 111 9.35 -1.12 16.81
C ARG A 111 9.36 -0.95 15.28
N HIS A 112 8.70 -1.85 14.57
CA HIS A 112 8.65 -1.83 13.09
C HIS A 112 7.74 -0.75 12.51
N LEU A 113 6.88 -0.15 13.35
CA LEU A 113 5.85 0.78 12.89
C LEU A 113 6.05 2.19 13.45
N VAL A 114 7.21 2.46 14.06
CA VAL A 114 7.52 3.79 14.62
C VAL A 114 7.40 4.85 13.53
N GLY A 115 6.62 5.89 13.82
CA GLY A 115 6.36 6.97 12.87
C GLY A 115 5.36 6.64 11.77
N LEU A 116 4.90 5.39 11.66
CA LEU A 116 3.96 4.97 10.62
C LEU A 116 2.51 4.89 11.13
N VAL A 117 2.31 5.04 12.43
CA VAL A 117 1.01 4.83 13.07
C VAL A 117 0.51 6.14 13.67
N LEU A 118 -0.75 6.46 13.39
CA LEU A 118 -1.44 7.64 13.94
C LEU A 118 -2.04 7.37 15.32
N GLY A 119 -2.44 6.14 15.58
CA GLY A 119 -3.12 5.76 16.81
C GLY A 119 -3.71 4.35 16.69
N SER A 120 -4.69 4.05 17.51
CA SER A 120 -5.39 2.77 17.46
C SER A 120 -6.90 2.97 17.49
N LEU A 121 -7.62 2.00 16.92
CA LEU A 121 -9.07 1.95 16.94
C LEU A 121 -9.53 0.65 17.60
N ARG A 122 -10.66 0.70 18.29
CA ARG A 122 -11.32 -0.49 18.79
C ARG A 122 -12.08 -1.17 17.65
N VAL A 123 -11.75 -2.41 17.38
CA VAL A 123 -12.42 -3.22 16.35
C VAL A 123 -13.52 -4.05 17.00
N SER A 124 -13.23 -4.59 18.17
CA SER A 124 -14.20 -5.36 18.97
C SER A 124 -13.93 -5.14 20.46
N ALA A 125 -14.65 -5.85 21.31
CA ALA A 125 -14.44 -5.76 22.75
C ALA A 125 -13.02 -6.12 23.17
N THR A 126 -12.34 -6.99 22.41
CA THR A 126 -11.02 -7.52 22.72
C THR A 126 -9.94 -7.17 21.71
N GLU A 127 -10.30 -6.61 20.55
CA GLU A 127 -9.38 -6.37 19.46
C GLU A 127 -9.25 -4.89 19.11
N ARG A 128 -8.05 -4.49 18.77
CA ARG A 128 -7.75 -3.14 18.31
C ARG A 128 -6.94 -3.21 17.01
N ALA A 129 -7.10 -2.21 16.18
CA ALA A 129 -6.33 -2.07 14.95
C ALA A 129 -5.44 -0.82 15.06
N LEU A 130 -4.24 -0.91 14.52
CA LEU A 130 -3.34 0.24 14.44
C LEU A 130 -3.68 1.04 13.18
N VAL A 131 -3.90 2.34 13.35
CA VAL A 131 -4.23 3.23 12.26
C VAL A 131 -2.94 3.71 11.60
N LEU A 132 -2.77 3.36 10.34
CA LEU A 132 -1.59 3.75 9.58
C LEU A 132 -1.69 5.20 9.11
N ASN A 133 -0.54 5.85 9.02
CA ASN A 133 -0.42 7.15 8.38
C ASN A 133 -0.05 6.93 6.90
N PRO A 134 -1.00 7.06 5.96
CA PRO A 134 -0.72 6.78 4.55
C PRO A 134 0.44 7.61 3.99
N GLY A 135 0.56 8.85 4.41
CA GLY A 135 1.61 9.75 3.93
C GLY A 135 3.02 9.34 4.34
N ARG A 136 3.14 8.41 5.29
CA ARG A 136 4.44 7.94 5.77
C ARG A 136 4.75 6.50 5.39
N LEU A 137 3.85 5.82 4.67
CA LEU A 137 4.08 4.43 4.28
C LEU A 137 5.32 4.27 3.39
N LEU A 138 5.63 5.26 2.58
CA LEU A 138 6.82 5.26 1.74
C LEU A 138 7.68 6.48 2.05
N SER A 139 8.99 6.27 2.15
CA SER A 139 9.92 7.38 2.34
C SER A 139 9.98 8.27 1.09
N VAL A 140 10.44 9.51 1.26
CA VAL A 140 10.64 10.43 0.14
C VAL A 140 11.57 9.82 -0.90
N VAL A 141 12.64 9.15 -0.46
CA VAL A 141 13.62 8.52 -1.35
C VAL A 141 12.98 7.37 -2.12
N ALA A 142 12.22 6.51 -1.43
CA ALA A 142 11.53 5.39 -2.08
C ALA A 142 10.52 5.89 -3.11
N ARG A 143 9.70 6.88 -2.76
CA ARG A 143 8.72 7.47 -3.68
C ARG A 143 9.39 8.07 -4.92
N ALA A 144 10.49 8.77 -4.75
CA ALA A 144 11.22 9.36 -5.86
C ALA A 144 11.78 8.28 -6.80
N ARG A 145 12.35 7.22 -6.23
CA ARG A 145 12.90 6.11 -7.02
C ARG A 145 11.82 5.35 -7.77
N ILE A 146 10.74 5.01 -7.09
CA ILE A 146 9.62 4.32 -7.73
C ILE A 146 9.00 5.19 -8.83
N GLY A 147 8.82 6.48 -8.57
CA GLY A 147 8.31 7.41 -9.56
C GLY A 147 9.19 7.53 -10.79
N ALA A 148 10.51 7.55 -10.60
CA ALA A 148 11.47 7.59 -11.71
C ALA A 148 11.39 6.33 -12.58
N GLU A 149 11.33 5.15 -11.96
CA GLU A 149 11.21 3.89 -12.69
C GLU A 149 9.85 3.75 -13.38
N LEU A 150 8.80 4.25 -12.77
CA LEU A 150 7.48 4.27 -13.38
C LEU A 150 7.45 5.19 -14.61
N SER A 151 8.09 6.34 -14.54
CA SER A 151 8.20 7.27 -15.65
C SER A 151 9.00 6.66 -16.80
N GLU A 152 10.05 5.91 -16.49
CA GLU A 152 10.86 5.22 -17.50
C GLU A 152 10.05 4.14 -18.20
N LEU A 153 9.26 3.38 -17.46
CA LEU A 153 8.37 2.34 -18.00
C LEU A 153 7.30 2.94 -18.92
N ALA A 154 6.78 4.11 -18.57
CA ALA A 154 5.72 4.78 -19.33
C ALA A 154 6.21 5.48 -20.59
N LYS A 155 7.53 5.62 -20.78
CA LYS A 155 8.07 6.21 -22.02
C LYS A 155 7.77 5.31 -23.21
N PRO A 156 7.38 5.88 -24.36
CA PRO A 156 7.25 5.10 -25.56
C PRO A 156 8.60 4.47 -25.92
N PRO A 157 8.61 3.24 -26.48
CA PRO A 157 9.86 2.62 -26.89
C PRO A 157 10.54 3.52 -27.92
N GLU A 158 11.85 3.71 -27.75
CA GLU A 158 12.64 4.37 -28.79
C GLU A 158 12.45 3.60 -30.08
N ARG A 159 12.03 4.28 -31.13
CA ARG A 159 12.00 3.66 -32.44
C ARG A 159 13.44 3.35 -32.82
N ALA A 160 13.81 2.09 -32.67
CA ALA A 160 15.06 1.62 -33.21
C ALA A 160 15.00 1.84 -34.68
N GLY A 161 15.87 2.67 -35.20
CA GLY A 161 16.01 2.57 -36.52
C GLY A 161 15.69 3.71 -37.28
N GLY A 162 15.90 4.38 -37.39
CA GLY A 162 16.20 5.12 -38.39
C GLY A 162 15.34 5.34 -39.46
N PRO A 163 15.68 6.16 -40.30
CA PRO A 163 14.86 6.50 -41.43
C PRO A 163 14.46 5.26 -42.12
N ALA A 164 13.27 5.18 -42.39
CA ALA A 164 12.78 4.22 -43.38
C ALA A 164 13.58 4.43 -44.65
#